data_5bf0fdb5d8648b5943d89654104815ea
#
_entry.id   5bf0fdb5d8648b5943d89654104815ea
#
_cell.length_a   1.000
_cell.length_b   1.000
_cell.length_c   1.000
_cell.angle_alpha   90.00
_cell.angle_beta   90.00
_cell.angle_gamma   90.00
#
_symmetry.space_group_name_H-M   'P 1'
#
loop_
_entity.id
_entity.type
_entity.pdbx_description
1 polymer ?
#
loop_
_entity_poly.entity_id
_entity_poly.type
_entity_poly.pdbx_seq_one_letter_code
_entity_poly.pdbx_strand_id
1 'polypeptide(L)'
;MRIYDKTGEVLLDIPVDDDSYRYRAIAQAKKVELRYSLVDHVELPTGAYIEYQGERYTLWYPSDFKKEGTRVLDYTVTFGGNEEILKKYKYKLLSDKPYKLKFVMTATPRMFMELLVDNLNLYESGWTVGTVIEAPEKLLSFNHEKCWAVLGRLAEEFDTEFEIVGKTINLRKVEYYKDAPLKLSYGKGNGFLPGVGRANQGDNLPVEILYVQGGERNIDYSAYGSQTLLLPKSQELSYQGRRYKTDKDGMYVTRADKPLSSYNEDSYDASDIYPSRVGTVSETDTEPGEDTDGNEVTFYNFYDSSIPDNLNLEDCLIAGQTMTVIFQTG
;
A
#
# COMPACT_ATOMS: atom_id res chain seq x y z
N MET A 1 -16.16 -21.26 -24.52
CA MET A 1 -14.88 -20.77 -23.88
C MET A 1 -13.87 -21.89 -23.93
N ARG A 2 -12.68 -21.59 -24.45
CA ARG A 2 -11.59 -22.58 -24.49
C ARG A 2 -10.68 -22.44 -23.28
N ILE A 3 -10.38 -23.59 -22.68
CA ILE A 3 -9.40 -23.70 -21.61
C ILE A 3 -8.20 -24.44 -22.18
N TYR A 4 -7.03 -23.85 -22.01
CA TYR A 4 -5.77 -24.37 -22.52
C TYR A 4 -4.91 -24.90 -21.37
N ASP A 5 -4.08 -25.87 -21.65
CA ASP A 5 -3.02 -26.25 -20.76
C ASP A 5 -1.87 -25.21 -20.80
N LYS A 6 -0.85 -25.37 -19.95
CA LYS A 6 0.31 -24.47 -19.93
C LYS A 6 1.13 -24.46 -21.23
N THR A 7 0.99 -25.47 -22.11
CA THR A 7 1.69 -25.58 -23.39
C THR A 7 0.91 -24.97 -24.55
N GLY A 8 -0.37 -24.66 -24.34
CA GLY A 8 -1.28 -24.08 -25.34
C GLY A 8 -2.17 -25.11 -26.03
N GLU A 9 -2.19 -26.36 -25.59
CA GLU A 9 -3.15 -27.35 -26.07
C GLU A 9 -4.53 -27.11 -25.45
N VAL A 10 -5.59 -27.29 -26.23
CA VAL A 10 -6.97 -27.15 -25.77
C VAL A 10 -7.34 -28.35 -24.89
N LEU A 11 -7.58 -28.10 -23.62
CA LEU A 11 -8.10 -29.08 -22.66
C LEU A 11 -9.62 -29.24 -22.76
N LEU A 12 -10.32 -28.10 -22.85
CA LEU A 12 -11.79 -28.05 -22.92
C LEU A 12 -12.23 -26.95 -23.87
N ASP A 13 -13.32 -27.19 -24.59
CA ASP A 13 -14.07 -26.15 -25.30
C ASP A 13 -15.53 -26.26 -24.86
N ILE A 14 -15.98 -25.35 -24.01
CA ILE A 14 -17.22 -25.44 -23.25
C ILE A 14 -18.11 -24.21 -23.45
N PRO A 15 -19.43 -24.40 -23.47
CA PRO A 15 -20.33 -23.32 -23.15
C PRO A 15 -20.12 -22.90 -21.70
N VAL A 16 -20.31 -21.65 -21.40
CA VAL A 16 -20.25 -21.11 -20.03
C VAL A 16 -21.64 -20.59 -19.66
N ASP A 17 -21.96 -20.69 -18.38
CA ASP A 17 -23.24 -20.23 -17.88
C ASP A 17 -23.28 -18.68 -17.84
N ASP A 18 -24.48 -18.13 -17.96
CA ASP A 18 -24.70 -16.67 -18.02
C ASP A 18 -24.28 -15.91 -16.75
N ASP A 19 -24.11 -16.62 -15.65
CA ASP A 19 -23.62 -16.08 -14.37
C ASP A 19 -22.08 -16.10 -14.23
N SER A 20 -21.36 -16.56 -15.26
CA SER A 20 -19.92 -16.40 -15.37
C SER A 20 -19.57 -14.92 -15.50
N TYR A 21 -18.52 -14.48 -14.82
CA TYR A 21 -18.18 -13.05 -14.83
C TYR A 21 -16.69 -12.79 -14.81
N ARG A 22 -16.32 -11.60 -15.30
CA ARG A 22 -15.00 -11.01 -15.11
C ARG A 22 -15.07 -9.97 -14.00
N TYR A 23 -14.14 -10.05 -13.07
CA TYR A 23 -13.92 -9.01 -12.05
C TYR A 23 -12.65 -8.23 -12.36
N ARG A 24 -12.78 -6.91 -12.34
CA ARG A 24 -11.66 -5.98 -12.46
C ARG A 24 -11.94 -4.76 -11.60
N ALA A 25 -11.02 -4.43 -10.69
CA ALA A 25 -11.07 -3.21 -9.89
C ALA A 25 -9.66 -2.63 -9.74
N ILE A 26 -9.59 -1.32 -9.48
CA ILE A 26 -8.34 -0.61 -9.20
C ILE A 26 -7.74 -1.19 -7.90
N ALA A 27 -6.43 -1.32 -7.87
CA ALA A 27 -5.69 -1.88 -6.73
C ALA A 27 -6.14 -3.28 -6.28
N GLN A 28 -6.77 -4.05 -7.17
CA GLN A 28 -7.19 -5.41 -6.89
C GLN A 28 -6.76 -6.38 -8.00
N ALA A 29 -6.62 -7.65 -7.62
CA ALA A 29 -6.30 -8.69 -8.57
C ALA A 29 -7.49 -8.97 -9.50
N LYS A 30 -7.23 -9.03 -10.79
CA LYS A 30 -8.23 -9.38 -11.80
C LYS A 30 -8.53 -10.87 -11.73
N LYS A 31 -9.77 -11.24 -12.00
CA LYS A 31 -10.17 -12.64 -12.15
C LYS A 31 -11.29 -12.83 -13.17
N VAL A 32 -11.36 -14.01 -13.71
CA VAL A 32 -12.52 -14.52 -14.45
C VAL A 32 -13.02 -15.75 -13.71
N GLU A 33 -14.29 -15.76 -13.35
CA GLU A 33 -14.96 -16.91 -12.76
C GLU A 33 -15.86 -17.53 -13.82
N LEU A 34 -15.55 -18.77 -14.19
CA LEU A 34 -16.34 -19.55 -15.13
C LEU A 34 -17.19 -20.54 -14.38
N ARG A 35 -18.46 -20.62 -14.76
CA ARG A 35 -19.41 -21.63 -14.31
C ARG A 35 -19.86 -22.43 -15.52
N TYR A 36 -19.84 -23.74 -15.38
CA TYR A 36 -20.23 -24.68 -16.42
C TYR A 36 -20.45 -26.05 -15.84
N SER A 37 -21.18 -26.90 -16.61
CA SER A 37 -21.49 -28.24 -16.18
C SER A 37 -20.93 -29.28 -17.17
N LEU A 38 -20.44 -30.40 -16.65
CA LEU A 38 -19.94 -31.53 -17.44
C LEU A 38 -20.60 -32.83 -17.00
N VAL A 39 -20.69 -33.78 -17.91
CA VAL A 39 -21.17 -35.14 -17.62
C VAL A 39 -20.08 -36.00 -16.99
N ASP A 40 -18.85 -35.87 -17.51
CA ASP A 40 -17.67 -36.57 -17.01
C ASP A 40 -16.74 -35.62 -16.26
N HIS A 41 -16.09 -36.15 -15.25
CA HIS A 41 -15.13 -35.36 -14.49
C HIS A 41 -13.86 -35.07 -15.31
N VAL A 42 -13.52 -33.79 -15.38
CA VAL A 42 -12.27 -33.33 -15.98
C VAL A 42 -11.51 -32.50 -14.95
N GLU A 43 -10.33 -32.97 -14.57
CA GLU A 43 -9.43 -32.22 -13.70
C GLU A 43 -8.62 -31.22 -14.49
N LEU A 44 -8.70 -29.96 -14.11
CA LEU A 44 -7.90 -28.90 -14.70
C LEU A 44 -6.55 -28.76 -13.96
N PRO A 45 -5.42 -28.95 -14.65
CA PRO A 45 -4.12 -28.79 -14.00
C PRO A 45 -3.86 -27.33 -13.64
N THR A 46 -3.23 -27.09 -12.51
CA THR A 46 -2.72 -25.78 -12.14
C THR A 46 -1.78 -25.25 -13.23
N GLY A 47 -1.98 -24.02 -13.67
CA GLY A 47 -1.30 -23.42 -14.82
C GLY A 47 -2.09 -23.49 -16.13
N ALA A 48 -3.23 -24.22 -16.16
CA ALA A 48 -4.20 -24.07 -17.25
C ALA A 48 -4.66 -22.61 -17.36
N TYR A 49 -5.05 -22.17 -18.54
CA TYR A 49 -5.42 -20.79 -18.75
C TYR A 49 -6.55 -20.59 -19.76
N ILE A 50 -7.11 -19.41 -19.69
CA ILE A 50 -8.07 -18.90 -20.68
C ILE A 50 -7.56 -17.59 -21.24
N GLU A 51 -7.99 -17.26 -22.44
CA GLU A 51 -7.82 -15.93 -23.03
C GLU A 51 -9.17 -15.24 -23.11
N TYR A 52 -9.26 -14.06 -22.52
CA TYR A 52 -10.48 -13.27 -22.51
C TYR A 52 -10.18 -11.79 -22.71
N GLN A 53 -10.77 -11.19 -23.72
CA GLN A 53 -10.57 -9.78 -24.09
C GLN A 53 -9.08 -9.38 -24.26
N GLY A 54 -8.28 -10.28 -24.85
CA GLY A 54 -6.86 -10.02 -25.09
C GLY A 54 -5.95 -10.17 -23.86
N GLU A 55 -6.49 -10.58 -22.73
CA GLU A 55 -5.73 -10.86 -21.51
C GLU A 55 -5.77 -12.37 -21.21
N ARG A 56 -4.63 -12.88 -20.70
CA ARG A 56 -4.51 -14.25 -20.23
C ARG A 56 -4.82 -14.31 -18.73
N TYR A 57 -5.71 -15.25 -18.36
CA TYR A 57 -6.06 -15.57 -16.98
C TYR A 57 -5.68 -17.02 -16.70
N THR A 58 -4.97 -17.26 -15.63
CA THR A 58 -4.38 -18.56 -15.29
C THR A 58 -5.04 -19.18 -14.07
N LEU A 59 -5.21 -20.48 -14.09
CA LEU A 59 -5.67 -21.28 -12.96
C LEU A 59 -4.52 -21.45 -11.97
N TRP A 60 -4.50 -20.62 -10.93
CA TRP A 60 -3.43 -20.59 -9.93
C TRP A 60 -3.65 -21.60 -8.79
N TYR A 61 -4.88 -22.00 -8.57
CA TYR A 61 -5.32 -22.89 -7.50
C TYR A 61 -6.23 -23.98 -8.09
N PRO A 62 -6.32 -25.17 -7.47
CA PRO A 62 -7.25 -26.19 -7.89
C PRO A 62 -8.67 -25.64 -8.00
N SER A 63 -9.43 -26.16 -8.96
CA SER A 63 -10.83 -25.76 -9.14
C SER A 63 -11.74 -26.50 -8.17
N ASP A 64 -12.81 -25.83 -7.77
CA ASP A 64 -13.91 -26.46 -7.03
C ASP A 64 -14.92 -27.05 -7.99
N PHE A 65 -15.47 -28.22 -7.65
CA PHE A 65 -16.60 -28.79 -8.34
C PHE A 65 -17.56 -29.42 -7.35
N LYS A 66 -18.86 -29.44 -7.71
CA LYS A 66 -19.90 -30.11 -6.94
C LYS A 66 -20.60 -31.16 -7.83
N LYS A 67 -20.91 -32.27 -7.23
CA LYS A 67 -21.73 -33.30 -7.84
C LYS A 67 -23.17 -33.20 -7.34
N GLU A 68 -24.02 -32.56 -8.12
CA GLU A 68 -25.44 -32.36 -7.78
C GLU A 68 -26.37 -33.43 -8.34
N GLY A 69 -25.88 -34.58 -8.60
CA GLY A 69 -26.68 -35.71 -9.12
C GLY A 69 -25.80 -36.83 -9.62
N THR A 70 -26.44 -37.81 -10.27
CA THR A 70 -25.72 -38.98 -10.80
C THR A 70 -25.02 -38.71 -12.13
N ARG A 71 -25.37 -37.63 -12.84
CA ARG A 71 -24.96 -37.41 -14.24
C ARG A 71 -24.37 -36.06 -14.56
N VAL A 72 -24.41 -35.08 -13.64
CA VAL A 72 -23.96 -33.73 -13.90
C VAL A 72 -23.03 -33.27 -12.78
N LEU A 73 -21.92 -32.69 -13.18
CA LEU A 73 -20.90 -32.10 -12.32
C LEU A 73 -20.84 -30.60 -12.61
N ASP A 74 -21.14 -29.78 -11.63
CA ASP A 74 -21.11 -28.33 -11.75
C ASP A 74 -19.75 -27.77 -11.27
N TYR A 75 -19.12 -27.02 -12.14
CA TYR A 75 -17.80 -26.43 -11.92
C TYR A 75 -17.93 -24.93 -11.68
N THR A 76 -17.20 -24.45 -10.68
CA THR A 76 -16.91 -23.05 -10.48
C THR A 76 -15.38 -22.88 -10.49
N VAL A 77 -14.85 -22.30 -11.55
CA VAL A 77 -13.42 -22.21 -11.78
C VAL A 77 -12.98 -20.77 -11.86
N THR A 78 -12.07 -20.38 -10.97
CA THR A 78 -11.52 -19.03 -10.93
C THR A 78 -10.14 -18.99 -11.58
N PHE A 79 -10.03 -18.23 -12.65
CA PHE A 79 -8.77 -17.89 -13.32
C PHE A 79 -8.33 -16.49 -12.90
N GLY A 80 -7.13 -16.37 -12.35
CA GLY A 80 -6.55 -15.10 -11.91
C GLY A 80 -5.63 -14.47 -12.95
N GLY A 81 -5.49 -13.16 -12.89
CA GLY A 81 -4.52 -12.42 -13.69
C GLY A 81 -3.08 -12.62 -13.21
N ASN A 82 -2.14 -11.91 -13.84
CA ASN A 82 -0.72 -11.96 -13.48
C ASN A 82 -0.45 -11.42 -12.06
N GLU A 83 -1.37 -10.66 -11.49
CA GLU A 83 -1.30 -10.11 -10.14
C GLU A 83 -1.13 -11.20 -9.07
N GLU A 84 -1.64 -12.40 -9.33
CA GLU A 84 -1.51 -13.54 -8.41
C GLU A 84 -0.04 -13.96 -8.17
N ILE A 85 0.86 -13.66 -9.10
CA ILE A 85 2.30 -13.89 -8.95
C ILE A 85 2.87 -13.08 -7.79
N LEU A 86 2.44 -11.82 -7.64
CA LEU A 86 2.90 -10.94 -6.57
C LEU A 86 2.54 -11.47 -5.18
N LYS A 87 1.45 -12.23 -5.07
CA LYS A 87 1.03 -12.89 -3.83
C LYS A 87 1.92 -14.08 -3.44
N LYS A 88 2.73 -14.59 -4.37
CA LYS A 88 3.60 -15.75 -4.15
C LYS A 88 4.99 -15.34 -3.68
N TYR A 89 5.55 -14.26 -4.21
CA TYR A 89 6.93 -13.87 -3.98
C TYR A 89 7.08 -12.91 -2.80
N LYS A 90 8.20 -13.07 -2.09
CA LYS A 90 8.60 -12.19 -0.99
C LYS A 90 9.31 -10.96 -1.53
N TYR A 91 9.09 -9.82 -0.90
CA TYR A 91 9.85 -8.61 -1.12
C TYR A 91 11.14 -8.67 -0.32
N LYS A 92 12.29 -8.54 -0.98
CA LYS A 92 13.63 -8.73 -0.41
C LYS A 92 14.54 -7.61 -0.85
N LEU A 93 15.45 -7.21 0.02
CA LEU A 93 16.58 -6.39 -0.38
C LEU A 93 17.59 -7.26 -1.11
N LEU A 94 17.93 -6.88 -2.34
CA LEU A 94 18.75 -7.69 -3.26
C LEU A 94 20.21 -7.24 -3.36
N SER A 95 20.59 -6.16 -2.67
CA SER A 95 21.95 -5.58 -2.74
C SER A 95 23.06 -6.56 -2.35
N ASP A 96 22.77 -7.42 -1.35
CA ASP A 96 23.74 -8.35 -0.80
C ASP A 96 23.19 -9.78 -0.70
N LYS A 97 24.05 -10.76 -0.75
CA LYS A 97 23.70 -12.16 -0.43
C LYS A 97 24.23 -12.52 0.95
N PRO A 98 23.44 -13.19 1.81
CA PRO A 98 22.05 -13.62 1.57
C PRO A 98 21.05 -12.45 1.55
N TYR A 99 20.05 -12.52 0.68
CA TYR A 99 19.01 -11.51 0.56
C TYR A 99 18.28 -11.27 1.90
N LYS A 100 18.04 -9.99 2.24
CA LYS A 100 17.39 -9.63 3.50
C LYS A 100 15.88 -9.57 3.33
N LEU A 101 15.16 -10.27 4.21
CA LEU A 101 13.70 -10.27 4.29
C LEU A 101 13.15 -9.25 5.31
N LYS A 102 14.02 -8.84 6.24
CA LYS A 102 13.74 -7.78 7.21
C LYS A 102 14.79 -6.68 6.99
N PHE A 103 14.34 -5.50 6.60
CA PHE A 103 15.21 -4.36 6.31
C PHE A 103 14.43 -3.06 6.39
N VAL A 104 15.18 -1.98 6.44
CA VAL A 104 14.66 -0.60 6.38
C VAL A 104 15.30 0.06 5.16
N MET A 105 14.54 0.86 4.44
CA MET A 105 15.00 1.54 3.24
C MET A 105 14.36 2.92 3.14
N THR A 106 15.18 3.96 2.91
CA THR A 106 14.72 5.28 2.48
C THR A 106 14.82 5.34 0.97
N ALA A 107 13.71 5.58 0.30
CA ALA A 107 13.69 5.60 -1.16
C ALA A 107 12.51 6.40 -1.71
N THR A 108 12.63 6.78 -2.97
CA THR A 108 11.52 7.32 -3.76
C THR A 108 10.52 6.21 -4.12
N PRO A 109 9.27 6.55 -4.47
CA PRO A 109 8.31 5.57 -4.98
C PRO A 109 8.87 4.71 -6.12
N ARG A 110 9.63 5.31 -7.02
CA ARG A 110 10.23 4.61 -8.15
C ARG A 110 11.24 3.55 -7.71
N MET A 111 12.13 3.86 -6.79
CA MET A 111 13.13 2.91 -6.28
C MET A 111 12.49 1.72 -5.56
N PHE A 112 11.43 1.95 -4.78
CA PHE A 112 10.65 0.85 -4.19
C PHE A 112 10.03 -0.05 -5.25
N MET A 113 9.49 0.54 -6.33
CA MET A 113 8.89 -0.21 -7.44
C MET A 113 9.93 -0.97 -8.26
N GLU A 114 11.12 -0.42 -8.47
CA GLU A 114 12.23 -1.09 -9.13
C GLU A 114 12.67 -2.33 -8.35
N LEU A 115 12.87 -2.19 -7.02
CA LEU A 115 13.17 -3.32 -6.16
C LEU A 115 12.04 -4.38 -6.17
N LEU A 116 10.77 -3.97 -6.25
CA LEU A 116 9.64 -4.88 -6.36
C LEU A 116 9.71 -5.69 -7.67
N VAL A 117 9.91 -5.01 -8.79
CA VAL A 117 10.02 -5.62 -10.11
C VAL A 117 11.25 -6.54 -10.20
N ASP A 118 12.38 -6.16 -9.62
CA ASP A 118 13.57 -7.00 -9.56
C ASP A 118 13.31 -8.29 -8.77
N ASN A 119 12.56 -8.22 -7.68
CA ASN A 119 12.14 -9.42 -6.94
C ASN A 119 11.25 -10.37 -7.77
N LEU A 120 10.38 -9.83 -8.62
CA LEU A 120 9.56 -10.63 -9.52
C LEU A 120 10.43 -11.27 -10.63
N ASN A 121 11.32 -10.50 -11.22
CA ASN A 121 12.20 -10.94 -12.30
C ASN A 121 13.22 -12.00 -11.88
N LEU A 122 13.44 -12.22 -10.57
CA LEU A 122 14.25 -13.34 -10.10
C LEU A 122 13.70 -14.72 -10.52
N TYR A 123 12.39 -14.81 -10.71
CA TYR A 123 11.70 -16.09 -10.96
C TYR A 123 10.98 -16.11 -12.31
N GLU A 124 10.48 -14.98 -12.75
CA GLU A 124 9.73 -14.85 -14.00
C GLU A 124 10.05 -13.52 -14.67
N SER A 125 10.80 -13.55 -15.73
CA SER A 125 11.26 -12.37 -16.46
C SER A 125 10.15 -11.61 -17.17
N GLY A 126 10.43 -10.35 -17.50
CA GLY A 126 9.57 -9.47 -18.31
C GLY A 126 8.70 -8.53 -17.51
N TRP A 127 8.81 -8.51 -16.18
CA TRP A 127 8.18 -7.49 -15.36
C TRP A 127 8.89 -6.14 -15.53
N THR A 128 8.13 -5.07 -15.59
CA THR A 128 8.64 -3.70 -15.78
C THR A 128 7.91 -2.71 -14.88
N VAL A 129 8.63 -1.67 -14.48
CA VAL A 129 8.04 -0.49 -13.83
C VAL A 129 7.48 0.43 -14.90
N GLY A 130 6.22 0.76 -14.79
CA GLY A 130 5.55 1.71 -15.68
C GLY A 130 5.61 3.15 -15.15
N THR A 131 4.48 3.82 -15.18
CA THR A 131 4.34 5.18 -14.63
C THR A 131 4.28 5.10 -13.11
N VAL A 132 5.10 5.92 -12.44
CA VAL A 132 5.16 6.01 -10.98
C VAL A 132 4.97 7.47 -10.59
N ILE A 133 4.20 7.71 -9.51
CA ILE A 133 4.03 9.04 -8.94
C ILE A 133 5.38 9.61 -8.48
N GLU A 134 5.57 10.90 -8.70
CA GLU A 134 6.70 11.64 -8.14
C GLU A 134 6.35 12.11 -6.73
N ALA A 135 7.15 11.68 -5.76
CA ALA A 135 7.02 12.09 -4.36
C ALA A 135 8.40 12.05 -3.67
N PRO A 136 8.56 12.79 -2.57
CA PRO A 136 9.77 12.72 -1.75
C PRO A 136 10.05 11.31 -1.25
N GLU A 137 11.30 11.06 -0.90
CA GLU A 137 11.72 9.82 -0.27
C GLU A 137 11.01 9.61 1.07
N LYS A 138 10.70 8.34 1.37
CA LYS A 138 10.18 7.92 2.67
C LYS A 138 11.01 6.79 3.23
N LEU A 139 11.15 6.78 4.54
CA LEU A 139 11.75 5.69 5.29
C LEU A 139 10.68 4.62 5.57
N LEU A 140 10.82 3.45 4.97
CA LEU A 140 9.89 2.34 5.17
C LEU A 140 10.64 1.10 5.70
N SER A 141 10.01 0.39 6.63
CA SER A 141 10.50 -0.88 7.17
C SER A 141 9.73 -2.05 6.58
N PHE A 142 10.42 -3.11 6.22
CA PHE A 142 9.85 -4.32 5.63
C PHE A 142 10.19 -5.53 6.50
N ASN A 143 9.20 -6.43 6.68
CA ASN A 143 9.36 -7.61 7.53
C ASN A 143 8.64 -8.82 6.93
N HIS A 144 9.34 -9.60 6.10
CA HIS A 144 8.83 -10.84 5.50
C HIS A 144 7.55 -10.68 4.66
N GLU A 145 7.31 -9.50 4.09
CA GLU A 145 6.10 -9.22 3.32
C GLU A 145 6.13 -9.86 1.93
N LYS A 146 4.96 -10.06 1.36
CA LYS A 146 4.79 -10.44 -0.05
C LYS A 146 4.78 -9.20 -0.94
N CYS A 147 5.25 -9.33 -2.18
CA CYS A 147 5.25 -8.22 -3.14
C CYS A 147 3.86 -7.56 -3.32
N TRP A 148 2.79 -8.36 -3.25
CA TRP A 148 1.42 -7.83 -3.31
C TRP A 148 1.09 -6.90 -2.14
N ALA A 149 1.40 -7.32 -0.92
CA ALA A 149 1.16 -6.52 0.28
C ALA A 149 1.99 -5.23 0.27
N VAL A 150 3.25 -5.33 -0.16
CA VAL A 150 4.13 -4.16 -0.32
C VAL A 150 3.57 -3.18 -1.35
N LEU A 151 3.08 -3.66 -2.50
CA LEU A 151 2.50 -2.79 -3.52
C LEU A 151 1.27 -2.03 -2.99
N GLY A 152 0.38 -2.71 -2.24
CA GLY A 152 -0.76 -2.07 -1.57
C GLY A 152 -0.31 -1.00 -0.58
N ARG A 153 0.66 -1.33 0.28
CA ARG A 153 1.20 -0.38 1.25
C ARG A 153 1.89 0.82 0.59
N LEU A 154 2.64 0.62 -0.50
CA LEU A 154 3.22 1.74 -1.24
C LEU A 154 2.14 2.69 -1.79
N ALA A 155 1.01 2.15 -2.26
CA ALA A 155 -0.10 2.97 -2.70
C ALA A 155 -0.70 3.80 -1.55
N GLU A 156 -0.86 3.23 -0.36
CA GLU A 156 -1.31 3.90 0.85
C GLU A 156 -0.30 4.96 1.32
N GLU A 157 0.98 4.60 1.42
CA GLU A 157 2.05 5.49 1.88
C GLU A 157 2.21 6.74 1.01
N PHE A 158 2.01 6.60 -0.29
CA PHE A 158 2.14 7.71 -1.23
C PHE A 158 0.80 8.31 -1.69
N ASP A 159 -0.30 8.01 -0.98
CA ASP A 159 -1.67 8.48 -1.28
C ASP A 159 -2.02 8.35 -2.77
N THR A 160 -1.84 7.16 -3.30
CA THR A 160 -2.04 6.87 -4.72
C THR A 160 -2.72 5.51 -4.92
N GLU A 161 -2.75 5.07 -6.17
CA GLU A 161 -3.33 3.79 -6.57
C GLU A 161 -2.29 3.00 -7.36
N PHE A 162 -2.56 1.73 -7.62
CA PHE A 162 -1.75 0.95 -8.53
C PHE A 162 -2.58 0.20 -9.56
N GLU A 163 -1.96 -0.09 -10.67
CA GLU A 163 -2.53 -0.85 -11.76
C GLU A 163 -1.48 -1.76 -12.39
N ILE A 164 -1.88 -2.97 -12.73
CA ILE A 164 -1.04 -3.93 -13.45
C ILE A 164 -1.64 -4.18 -14.83
N VAL A 165 -0.88 -3.87 -15.88
CA VAL A 165 -1.25 -4.10 -17.27
C VAL A 165 -0.25 -5.07 -17.89
N GLY A 166 -0.67 -6.30 -18.15
CA GLY A 166 0.24 -7.37 -18.55
C GLY A 166 1.26 -7.66 -17.42
N LYS A 167 2.52 -7.33 -17.65
CA LYS A 167 3.63 -7.40 -16.67
C LYS A 167 4.18 -6.02 -16.31
N THR A 168 3.51 -4.95 -16.66
CA THR A 168 3.89 -3.58 -16.29
C THR A 168 3.11 -3.13 -15.08
N ILE A 169 3.80 -2.69 -14.04
CA ILE A 169 3.22 -2.22 -12.78
C ILE A 169 3.31 -0.69 -12.74
N ASN A 170 2.16 -0.04 -12.64
CA ASN A 170 2.04 1.40 -12.47
C ASN A 170 1.67 1.72 -11.02
N LEU A 171 2.27 2.75 -10.44
CA LEU A 171 1.94 3.29 -9.12
C LEU A 171 1.53 4.76 -9.29
N ARG A 172 0.27 4.98 -9.58
CA ARG A 172 -0.30 6.30 -9.87
C ARG A 172 -1.82 6.26 -9.73
N LYS A 173 -2.46 7.41 -9.63
CA LYS A 173 -3.93 7.46 -9.73
C LYS A 173 -4.39 7.01 -11.11
N VAL A 174 -5.40 6.14 -11.14
CA VAL A 174 -5.91 5.50 -12.35
C VAL A 174 -7.16 6.25 -12.81
N GLU A 175 -6.98 7.15 -13.77
CA GLU A 175 -8.04 8.06 -14.25
C GLU A 175 -8.31 7.82 -15.74
N TYR A 176 -9.03 6.75 -16.08
CA TYR A 176 -9.32 6.40 -17.48
C TYR A 176 -10.21 7.39 -18.22
N TYR A 177 -11.06 8.13 -17.51
CA TYR A 177 -12.06 9.00 -18.09
C TYR A 177 -11.91 10.47 -17.65
N LYS A 178 -10.71 10.88 -17.23
CA LYS A 178 -10.46 12.24 -16.75
C LYS A 178 -10.82 13.29 -17.80
N ASP A 179 -10.36 13.09 -19.04
CA ASP A 179 -10.55 14.05 -20.12
C ASP A 179 -11.89 13.89 -20.87
N ALA A 180 -12.52 12.73 -20.74
CA ALA A 180 -13.81 12.40 -21.33
C ALA A 180 -14.68 11.62 -20.34
N PRO A 181 -15.25 12.28 -19.31
CA PRO A 181 -16.06 11.62 -18.31
C PRO A 181 -17.23 10.86 -18.91
N LEU A 182 -17.44 9.63 -18.47
CA LEU A 182 -18.58 8.82 -18.89
C LEU A 182 -19.87 9.49 -18.41
N LYS A 183 -20.72 9.86 -19.33
CA LYS A 183 -22.02 10.44 -19.01
C LYS A 183 -22.98 9.33 -18.55
N LEU A 184 -23.40 9.40 -17.31
CA LEU A 184 -24.37 8.47 -16.73
C LEU A 184 -25.66 9.21 -16.42
N SER A 185 -26.79 8.61 -16.75
CA SER A 185 -28.12 9.16 -16.42
C SER A 185 -29.12 8.03 -16.16
N TYR A 186 -30.29 8.38 -15.64
CA TYR A 186 -31.36 7.40 -15.45
C TYR A 186 -31.99 7.02 -16.80
N GLY A 187 -32.38 5.77 -16.92
CA GLY A 187 -33.05 5.22 -18.08
C GLY A 187 -32.35 4.02 -18.67
N LYS A 188 -33.07 3.24 -19.50
CA LYS A 188 -32.54 2.02 -20.12
C LYS A 188 -31.35 2.35 -21.02
N GLY A 189 -30.21 1.74 -20.74
CA GLY A 189 -28.97 1.95 -21.50
C GLY A 189 -28.13 3.16 -21.08
N ASN A 190 -28.58 3.96 -20.10
CA ASN A 190 -27.90 5.20 -19.68
C ASN A 190 -26.96 5.03 -18.47
N GLY A 191 -26.71 3.82 -18.03
CA GLY A 191 -25.68 3.48 -17.03
C GLY A 191 -26.16 3.35 -15.58
N PHE A 192 -27.27 4.01 -15.18
CA PHE A 192 -27.84 3.82 -13.86
C PHE A 192 -28.95 2.77 -13.85
N LEU A 193 -28.86 1.84 -12.90
CA LEU A 193 -29.93 0.88 -12.65
C LEU A 193 -31.09 1.56 -11.91
N PRO A 194 -32.32 1.12 -12.11
CA PRO A 194 -33.46 1.55 -11.27
C PRO A 194 -33.19 1.25 -9.78
N GLY A 195 -33.63 2.14 -8.91
CA GLY A 195 -33.47 1.97 -7.46
C GLY A 195 -32.19 2.55 -6.89
N VAL A 196 -31.38 3.25 -7.67
CA VAL A 196 -30.26 4.05 -7.15
C VAL A 196 -30.86 5.23 -6.37
N GLY A 197 -30.51 5.31 -5.11
CA GLY A 197 -31.01 6.34 -4.20
C GLY A 197 -30.03 6.56 -3.04
N ARG A 198 -30.41 7.40 -2.11
CA ARG A 198 -29.66 7.58 -0.88
C ARG A 198 -30.07 6.46 0.10
N ALA A 199 -29.14 5.61 0.45
CA ALA A 199 -29.28 4.68 1.57
C ALA A 199 -28.82 5.38 2.87
N ASN A 200 -29.53 5.13 3.96
CA ASN A 200 -29.01 5.45 5.28
C ASN A 200 -27.86 4.48 5.58
N GLN A 201 -26.73 4.99 6.05
CA GLN A 201 -25.56 4.18 6.41
C GLN A 201 -25.69 3.50 7.79
N GLY A 202 -26.90 3.36 8.28
CA GLY A 202 -27.19 2.79 9.60
C GLY A 202 -26.82 3.75 10.73
N ASP A 203 -26.22 3.24 11.80
CA ASP A 203 -25.87 4.01 12.99
C ASP A 203 -24.58 4.84 12.84
N ASN A 204 -23.96 4.82 11.67
CA ASN A 204 -22.71 5.57 11.42
C ASN A 204 -23.01 7.07 11.22
N LEU A 205 -22.90 7.81 12.29
CA LEU A 205 -22.93 9.27 12.24
C LEU A 205 -21.59 9.80 11.71
N PRO A 206 -21.61 10.92 10.94
CA PRO A 206 -20.39 11.59 10.56
C PRO A 206 -19.59 12.01 11.79
N VAL A 207 -18.30 11.77 11.79
CA VAL A 207 -17.38 12.23 12.84
C VAL A 207 -17.31 13.76 12.80
N GLU A 208 -17.55 14.40 13.92
CA GLU A 208 -17.51 15.86 14.08
C GLU A 208 -16.31 16.33 14.90
N ILE A 209 -15.85 15.49 15.83
CA ILE A 209 -14.68 15.72 16.68
C ILE A 209 -13.71 14.56 16.46
N LEU A 210 -12.55 14.83 15.88
CA LEU A 210 -11.53 13.83 15.65
C LEU A 210 -10.33 14.07 16.57
N TYR A 211 -10.16 13.22 17.57
CA TYR A 211 -8.97 13.20 18.41
C TYR A 211 -7.78 12.65 17.61
N VAL A 212 -6.65 13.31 17.71
CA VAL A 212 -5.42 12.88 17.03
C VAL A 212 -4.29 12.84 18.05
N GLN A 213 -3.65 11.67 18.13
CA GLN A 213 -2.55 11.44 19.05
C GLN A 213 -1.32 11.00 18.24
N GLY A 214 -0.25 11.80 18.30
CA GLY A 214 1.03 11.48 17.69
C GLY A 214 1.89 10.58 18.57
N GLY A 215 3.09 10.26 18.09
CA GLY A 215 4.06 9.41 18.79
C GLY A 215 4.66 10.07 20.04
N GLU A 216 5.32 9.25 20.85
CA GLU A 216 5.95 9.64 22.11
C GLU A 216 7.47 9.82 21.97
N ARG A 217 8.04 9.43 20.82
CA ARG A 217 9.49 9.47 20.61
C ARG A 217 9.99 10.90 20.47
N ASN A 218 11.20 11.15 21.00
CA ASN A 218 11.90 12.42 20.86
C ASN A 218 11.14 13.62 21.45
N ILE A 219 10.34 13.38 22.51
CA ILE A 219 9.59 14.43 23.21
C ILE A 219 10.06 14.49 24.65
N ASP A 220 10.57 15.65 25.06
CA ASP A 220 10.73 15.97 26.48
C ASP A 220 9.38 16.43 27.02
N TYR A 221 8.67 15.52 27.69
CA TYR A 221 7.34 15.79 28.22
C TYR A 221 7.30 16.89 29.28
N SER A 222 8.41 17.10 29.99
CA SER A 222 8.49 18.14 31.05
C SER A 222 8.52 19.55 30.45
N ALA A 223 9.17 19.70 29.31
CA ALA A 223 9.21 20.97 28.57
C ALA A 223 8.00 21.14 27.63
N TYR A 224 7.57 20.08 26.98
CA TYR A 224 6.48 20.10 25.98
C TYR A 224 5.09 20.11 26.62
N GLY A 225 4.94 19.51 27.81
CA GLY A 225 3.68 19.43 28.55
C GLY A 225 2.74 18.29 28.12
N SER A 226 3.22 17.36 27.27
CA SER A 226 2.51 16.15 26.89
C SER A 226 3.51 15.04 26.60
N GLN A 227 3.13 13.79 26.86
CA GLN A 227 3.93 12.61 26.51
C GLN A 227 3.88 12.30 25.01
N THR A 228 2.85 12.75 24.32
CA THR A 228 2.61 12.48 22.91
C THR A 228 2.64 13.77 22.12
N LEU A 229 3.00 13.68 20.84
CA LEU A 229 2.94 14.81 19.92
C LEU A 229 1.48 15.25 19.75
N LEU A 230 1.22 16.53 20.01
CA LEU A 230 -0.10 17.15 19.90
C LEU A 230 -0.27 17.90 18.57
N LEU A 231 -1.50 18.11 18.17
CA LEU A 231 -1.83 19.04 17.09
C LEU A 231 -1.40 20.48 17.46
N PRO A 232 -1.10 21.35 16.49
CA PRO A 232 -0.92 22.77 16.73
C PRO A 232 -2.15 23.36 17.44
N LYS A 233 -1.94 24.09 18.54
CA LYS A 233 -3.00 24.63 19.39
C LYS A 233 -3.70 25.82 18.75
N SER A 234 -5.04 25.83 18.77
CA SER A 234 -5.88 26.95 18.31
C SER A 234 -5.56 27.44 16.89
N GLN A 235 -5.30 26.52 15.98
CA GLN A 235 -5.00 26.87 14.58
C GLN A 235 -6.14 26.49 13.65
N GLU A 236 -6.31 27.25 12.57
CA GLU A 236 -7.18 26.92 11.47
C GLU A 236 -6.34 26.48 10.26
N LEU A 237 -6.82 25.45 9.57
CA LEU A 237 -6.21 24.94 8.34
C LEU A 237 -7.26 24.64 7.29
N SER A 238 -6.87 24.72 6.04
CA SER A 238 -7.73 24.34 4.91
C SER A 238 -7.20 23.08 4.24
N TYR A 239 -8.06 22.10 4.07
CA TYR A 239 -7.73 20.85 3.37
C TYR A 239 -8.88 20.44 2.47
N GLN A 240 -8.60 20.14 1.20
CA GLN A 240 -9.59 19.74 0.19
C GLN A 240 -10.82 20.68 0.13
N GLY A 241 -10.60 21.99 0.19
CA GLY A 241 -11.67 23.00 0.12
C GLY A 241 -12.55 23.10 1.37
N ARG A 242 -12.15 22.46 2.47
CA ARG A 242 -12.83 22.50 3.76
C ARG A 242 -11.95 23.16 4.82
N ARG A 243 -12.56 23.88 5.74
CA ARG A 243 -11.83 24.53 6.84
C ARG A 243 -11.98 23.71 8.12
N TYR A 244 -10.88 23.53 8.80
CA TYR A 244 -10.77 22.82 10.06
C TYR A 244 -10.12 23.72 11.11
N LYS A 245 -10.39 23.46 12.37
CA LYS A 245 -9.74 24.14 13.50
C LYS A 245 -9.37 23.11 14.56
N THR A 246 -8.19 23.32 15.15
CA THR A 246 -7.75 22.56 16.32
C THR A 246 -8.24 23.23 17.60
N ASP A 247 -8.37 22.45 18.65
CA ASP A 247 -8.75 22.95 19.97
C ASP A 247 -7.58 23.70 20.65
N LYS A 248 -7.87 24.30 21.79
CA LYS A 248 -6.90 25.08 22.57
C LYS A 248 -5.75 24.24 23.14
N ASP A 249 -5.95 22.97 23.33
CA ASP A 249 -4.99 22.04 23.94
C ASP A 249 -4.25 21.20 22.91
N GLY A 250 -4.67 21.21 21.62
CA GLY A 250 -4.08 20.44 20.53
C GLY A 250 -4.46 18.97 20.54
N MET A 251 -5.61 18.62 21.13
CA MET A 251 -6.06 17.24 21.28
C MET A 251 -6.92 16.75 20.14
N TYR A 252 -7.73 17.62 19.56
CA TYR A 252 -8.68 17.25 18.51
C TYR A 252 -8.83 18.34 17.44
N VAL A 253 -9.41 17.92 16.32
CA VAL A 253 -9.77 18.79 15.20
C VAL A 253 -11.28 18.72 14.93
N THR A 254 -11.88 19.86 14.59
CA THR A 254 -13.28 19.99 14.18
C THR A 254 -13.40 20.79 12.89
N ARG A 255 -14.57 20.76 12.26
CA ARG A 255 -14.88 21.65 11.14
C ARG A 255 -15.02 23.10 11.64
N ALA A 256 -14.28 24.04 11.03
CA ALA A 256 -14.39 25.46 11.34
C ALA A 256 -15.59 26.13 10.66
N ASP A 257 -16.07 25.56 9.55
CA ASP A 257 -17.15 26.07 8.71
C ASP A 257 -18.53 25.46 9.05
N LYS A 258 -18.63 24.61 10.05
CA LYS A 258 -19.87 23.99 10.49
C LYS A 258 -19.98 23.93 12.00
N PRO A 259 -21.16 24.21 12.56
CA PRO A 259 -21.40 23.97 13.98
C PRO A 259 -21.44 22.46 14.27
N LEU A 260 -21.06 22.08 15.47
CA LEU A 260 -21.26 20.72 15.98
C LEU A 260 -22.75 20.44 16.15
N SER A 261 -23.22 19.30 15.76
CA SER A 261 -24.61 18.90 15.80
C SER A 261 -24.88 17.63 16.62
N SER A 262 -24.06 16.63 16.44
CA SER A 262 -24.18 15.31 17.09
C SER A 262 -23.10 15.04 18.13
N TYR A 263 -22.05 15.85 18.15
CA TYR A 263 -20.85 15.64 18.99
C TYR A 263 -20.24 14.23 18.84
N ASN A 264 -20.39 13.64 17.66
CA ASN A 264 -19.84 12.33 17.39
C ASN A 264 -18.32 12.39 17.36
N GLU A 265 -17.70 11.63 18.24
CA GLU A 265 -16.25 11.59 18.44
C GLU A 265 -15.64 10.33 17.81
N ASP A 266 -14.44 10.47 17.33
CA ASP A 266 -13.58 9.36 16.90
C ASP A 266 -12.12 9.72 17.18
N SER A 267 -11.22 8.75 17.03
CA SER A 267 -9.80 8.96 17.23
C SER A 267 -8.99 8.44 16.06
N TYR A 268 -7.89 9.12 15.80
CA TYR A 268 -6.88 8.70 14.84
C TYR A 268 -5.54 8.52 15.55
N ASP A 269 -5.01 7.30 15.47
CA ASP A 269 -3.68 6.97 15.96
C ASP A 269 -2.63 7.41 14.94
N ALA A 270 -1.86 8.43 15.29
CA ALA A 270 -0.74 8.97 14.52
C ALA A 270 0.61 8.70 15.23
N SER A 271 0.72 7.60 15.97
CA SER A 271 1.90 7.27 16.78
C SER A 271 3.19 7.06 15.96
N ASP A 272 3.07 6.89 14.66
CA ASP A 272 4.19 6.87 13.71
C ASP A 272 4.74 8.28 13.40
N ILE A 273 4.00 9.34 13.74
CA ILE A 273 4.42 10.74 13.59
C ILE A 273 5.02 11.23 14.91
N TYR A 274 6.29 11.51 14.88
CA TYR A 274 7.05 12.05 16.02
C TYR A 274 8.15 13.00 15.53
N PRO A 275 8.68 13.88 16.36
CA PRO A 275 9.78 14.75 15.97
C PRO A 275 10.98 13.96 15.46
N SER A 276 11.35 14.18 14.22
CA SER A 276 12.48 13.53 13.57
C SER A 276 13.13 14.46 12.57
N ARG A 277 14.38 14.21 12.24
CA ARG A 277 15.10 14.93 11.22
C ARG A 277 15.76 13.94 10.26
N VAL A 278 15.65 14.22 8.99
CA VAL A 278 16.43 13.56 7.93
C VAL A 278 17.48 14.54 7.45
N GLY A 279 18.73 14.14 7.47
CA GLY A 279 19.86 14.93 7.00
C GLY A 279 20.72 14.13 6.03
N THR A 280 21.71 14.78 5.43
CA THR A 280 22.67 14.13 4.52
C THR A 280 24.06 14.27 5.11
N VAL A 281 24.74 13.14 5.33
CA VAL A 281 26.14 13.16 5.78
C VAL A 281 26.99 13.77 4.68
N SER A 282 27.58 14.92 4.97
CA SER A 282 28.46 15.65 4.06
C SER A 282 29.93 15.26 4.19
N GLU A 283 30.32 14.80 5.38
CA GLU A 283 31.70 14.42 5.69
C GLU A 283 31.71 13.39 6.82
N THR A 284 32.72 12.53 6.85
CA THR A 284 32.97 11.58 7.93
C THR A 284 34.42 11.65 8.35
N ASP A 285 34.66 11.53 9.65
CA ASP A 285 36.01 11.48 10.23
C ASP A 285 36.06 10.39 11.32
N THR A 286 37.27 10.02 11.72
CA THR A 286 37.47 9.06 12.80
C THR A 286 38.57 9.55 13.72
N GLU A 287 38.35 9.44 15.03
CA GLU A 287 39.35 9.77 16.03
C GLU A 287 39.51 8.62 17.05
N PRO A 288 40.73 8.34 17.51
CA PRO A 288 40.94 7.39 18.59
C PRO A 288 40.52 8.01 19.92
N GLY A 289 39.94 7.21 20.82
CA GLY A 289 39.55 7.64 22.15
C GLY A 289 39.41 6.43 23.08
N GLU A 290 38.91 6.70 24.29
CA GLU A 290 38.65 5.66 25.29
C GLU A 290 37.15 5.67 25.64
N ASP A 291 36.56 4.48 25.87
CA ASP A 291 35.22 4.35 26.40
C ASP A 291 35.15 4.64 27.90
N THR A 292 33.98 4.60 28.49
CA THR A 292 33.75 4.83 29.93
C THR A 292 34.44 3.81 30.82
N ASP A 293 34.83 2.66 30.27
CA ASP A 293 35.53 1.58 30.95
C ASP A 293 37.06 1.62 30.75
N GLY A 294 37.56 2.59 29.99
CA GLY A 294 38.99 2.84 29.70
C GLY A 294 39.54 1.94 28.60
N ASN A 295 38.70 1.36 27.73
CA ASN A 295 39.17 0.62 26.57
C ASN A 295 39.41 1.57 25.40
N GLU A 296 40.45 1.29 24.61
CA GLU A 296 40.70 2.03 23.35
C GLU A 296 39.55 1.73 22.36
N VAL A 297 38.93 2.79 21.86
CA VAL A 297 37.85 2.74 20.88
C VAL A 297 38.11 3.74 19.78
N THR A 298 37.51 3.53 18.62
CA THR A 298 37.50 4.51 17.54
C THR A 298 36.16 5.18 17.48
N PHE A 299 36.09 6.48 17.66
CA PHE A 299 34.90 7.28 17.45
C PHE A 299 34.77 7.60 15.96
N TYR A 300 33.52 7.49 15.46
CA TYR A 300 33.16 7.85 14.10
C TYR A 300 32.33 9.12 14.12
N ASN A 301 32.87 10.20 13.56
CA ASN A 301 32.21 11.49 13.48
C ASN A 301 31.48 11.61 12.12
N PHE A 302 30.26 12.07 12.15
CA PHE A 302 29.43 12.29 10.97
C PHE A 302 28.99 13.76 10.94
N TYR A 303 29.25 14.44 9.85
CA TYR A 303 28.94 15.85 9.69
C TYR A 303 27.78 16.01 8.71
N ASP A 304 26.80 16.83 9.06
CA ASP A 304 25.68 17.22 8.20
C ASP A 304 25.66 18.75 8.09
N SER A 305 26.11 19.25 6.94
CA SER A 305 26.15 20.70 6.67
C SER A 305 24.76 21.34 6.53
N SER A 306 23.70 20.56 6.51
CA SER A 306 22.32 21.05 6.46
C SER A 306 21.73 21.31 7.84
N ILE A 307 22.43 20.98 8.92
CA ILE A 307 22.02 21.31 10.30
C ILE A 307 22.10 22.84 10.48
N PRO A 308 20.96 23.49 10.84
CA PRO A 308 20.97 24.90 11.11
C PRO A 308 21.87 25.26 12.32
N ASP A 309 22.58 26.38 12.26
CA ASP A 309 23.51 26.83 13.33
C ASP A 309 22.85 26.98 14.72
N ASN A 310 21.54 27.15 14.75
CA ASN A 310 20.75 27.26 15.98
C ASN A 310 20.23 25.92 16.52
N LEU A 311 20.51 24.79 15.85
CA LEU A 311 20.16 23.47 16.31
C LEU A 311 21.38 22.78 16.91
N ASN A 312 21.40 22.66 18.24
CA ASN A 312 22.39 21.86 18.93
C ASN A 312 21.79 20.46 19.19
N LEU A 313 22.43 19.43 18.68
CA LEU A 313 21.94 18.04 18.86
C LEU A 313 22.09 17.58 20.32
N GLU A 314 23.04 18.11 21.09
CA GLU A 314 23.16 17.81 22.52
C GLU A 314 21.93 18.29 23.30
N ASP A 315 21.38 19.45 22.93
CA ASP A 315 20.17 20.00 23.55
C ASP A 315 18.92 19.19 23.20
N CYS A 316 19.02 18.34 22.19
CA CYS A 316 17.93 17.42 21.78
C CYS A 316 17.97 16.08 22.54
N LEU A 317 19.02 15.81 23.34
CA LEU A 317 19.12 14.60 24.16
C LEU A 317 18.16 14.69 25.34
N ILE A 318 17.24 13.76 25.41
CA ILE A 318 16.28 13.65 26.52
C ILE A 318 16.80 12.65 27.52
N ALA A 319 16.92 13.05 28.78
CA ALA A 319 17.44 12.19 29.86
C ALA A 319 16.67 10.89 29.96
N GLY A 320 17.38 9.76 29.90
CA GLY A 320 16.79 8.41 29.92
C GLY A 320 16.27 7.89 28.59
N GLN A 321 16.42 8.63 27.51
CA GLN A 321 16.13 8.17 26.15
C GLN A 321 17.42 8.02 25.34
N THR A 322 17.43 7.09 24.39
CA THR A 322 18.52 6.94 23.42
C THR A 322 18.16 7.62 22.11
N MET A 323 19.06 8.42 21.58
CA MET A 323 18.95 8.92 20.22
C MET A 323 19.29 7.77 19.26
N THR A 324 18.39 7.44 18.35
CA THR A 324 18.65 6.49 17.29
C THR A 324 19.00 7.22 16.02
N VAL A 325 20.23 7.00 15.53
CA VAL A 325 20.70 7.49 14.25
C VAL A 325 20.73 6.33 13.26
N ILE A 326 20.03 6.48 12.14
CA ILE A 326 19.98 5.45 11.09
C ILE A 326 20.77 5.99 9.89
N PHE A 327 21.89 5.35 9.59
CA PHE A 327 22.68 5.64 8.40
C PHE A 327 22.21 4.77 7.24
N GLN A 328 22.07 5.39 6.09
CA GLN A 328 21.82 4.68 4.83
C GLN A 328 22.97 4.96 3.88
N THR A 329 23.51 3.91 3.31
CA THR A 329 24.44 4.01 2.17
C THR A 329 23.60 4.04 0.90
N GLY A 330 23.86 5.02 0.04
CA GLY A 330 23.21 5.17 -1.26
C GLY A 330 23.57 4.05 -2.23
#